data_462c1fa19bde94cbe8eb23e8ff4d4416
#
_entry.id   462c1fa19bde94cbe8eb23e8ff4d4416
#
_cell.length_a   1.000
_cell.length_b   1.000
_cell.length_c   1.000
_cell.angle_alpha   90.00
_cell.angle_beta   90.00
_cell.angle_gamma   90.00
#
_symmetry.space_group_name_H-M   'P 1'
#
loop_
_entity.id
_entity.type
_entity.pdbx_description
1 polymer ?
#
loop_
_entity_poly.entity_id
_entity_poly.type
_entity_poly.pdbx_seq_one_letter_code
_entity_poly.pdbx_strand_id
1 'polypeptide(L)'
;MPPAPNLLAWPFSSPSPDAVWVADITFVPTRIGWLYLAAVLDLHTRQIVGWAMGERADQKLASAALRMALERRRPASGAIHHSDQGSQYTSGAYQAELKAAGLQSSMSRKGMPYDNAVMESFFSSLKQELTHHVRFTDLDEARCKLFDYIEVFYNRKRLHSTLGYQSPSTYEACRLTQSETAPAA
;
A
#
# COMPACT_ATOMS: atom_id res chain seq x y z
N MET A 1 7.16 12.04 17.56
CA MET A 1 6.48 13.28 17.09
C MET A 1 4.98 13.09 17.30
N PRO A 2 4.17 14.16 17.46
CA PRO A 2 2.73 14.01 17.47
C PRO A 2 2.25 13.44 16.13
N PRO A 3 1.14 12.66 16.12
CA PRO A 3 0.61 12.11 14.88
C PRO A 3 0.13 13.24 13.95
N ALA A 4 0.28 13.02 12.65
CA ALA A 4 -0.20 13.96 11.63
C ALA A 4 -1.75 14.00 11.61
N PRO A 5 -2.37 15.10 11.16
CA PRO A 5 -3.82 15.17 11.01
C PRO A 5 -4.30 14.19 9.93
N ASN A 6 -5.56 13.74 10.03
CA ASN A 6 -6.20 13.01 8.95
C ASN A 6 -6.59 13.99 7.83
N LEU A 7 -5.98 13.84 6.67
CA LEU A 7 -6.24 14.65 5.48
C LEU A 7 -7.26 14.01 4.53
N LEU A 8 -7.68 12.77 4.80
CA LEU A 8 -8.63 12.04 3.96
C LEU A 8 -10.06 12.23 4.46
N ALA A 9 -10.95 12.65 3.57
CA ALA A 9 -12.39 12.72 3.84
C ALA A 9 -13.08 11.44 3.40
N TRP A 10 -14.12 11.03 4.11
CA TRP A 10 -15.00 9.94 3.68
C TRP A 10 -15.94 10.42 2.54
N PRO A 11 -16.21 9.59 1.51
CA PRO A 11 -15.60 8.31 1.20
C PRO A 11 -14.16 8.46 0.67
N PHE A 12 -13.25 7.55 1.10
CA PHE A 12 -11.85 7.59 0.68
C PHE A 12 -11.73 7.39 -0.82
N SER A 13 -11.45 8.45 -1.54
CA SER A 13 -11.22 8.46 -2.97
C SER A 13 -9.95 9.26 -3.29
N SER A 14 -9.32 8.92 -4.40
CA SER A 14 -8.19 9.65 -4.94
C SER A 14 -8.56 10.22 -6.32
N PRO A 15 -8.25 11.48 -6.60
CA PRO A 15 -8.62 12.11 -7.86
C PRO A 15 -7.86 11.53 -9.06
N SER A 16 -6.66 11.04 -8.84
CA SER A 16 -5.78 10.50 -9.89
C SER A 16 -4.83 9.45 -9.33
N PRO A 17 -4.18 8.65 -10.17
CA PRO A 17 -3.07 7.81 -9.75
C PRO A 17 -2.01 8.62 -9.02
N ASP A 18 -1.40 8.00 -8.00
CA ASP A 18 -0.31 8.54 -7.19
C ASP A 18 -0.61 9.84 -6.43
N ALA A 19 -1.87 10.29 -6.36
CA ALA A 19 -2.26 11.45 -5.55
C ALA A 19 -2.44 11.09 -4.06
N VAL A 20 -2.85 9.86 -3.76
CA VAL A 20 -3.02 9.36 -2.39
C VAL A 20 -2.52 7.93 -2.31
N TRP A 21 -1.52 7.72 -1.46
CA TRP A 21 -1.05 6.41 -1.07
C TRP A 21 -1.50 6.06 0.33
N VAL A 22 -1.89 4.81 0.55
CA VAL A 22 -2.20 4.27 1.87
C VAL A 22 -1.21 3.16 2.21
N ALA A 23 -0.74 3.12 3.46
CA ALA A 23 0.29 2.20 3.89
C ALA A 23 -0.06 1.54 5.23
N ASP A 24 0.35 0.28 5.37
CA ASP A 24 0.18 -0.47 6.60
C ASP A 24 1.11 -1.69 6.62
N ILE A 25 1.23 -2.33 7.80
CA ILE A 25 2.02 -3.53 8.03
C ILE A 25 1.13 -4.65 8.55
N THR A 26 1.25 -5.82 7.93
CA THR A 26 0.65 -7.06 8.45
C THR A 26 1.73 -8.09 8.77
N PHE A 27 1.32 -9.18 9.41
CA PHE A 27 2.20 -10.32 9.68
C PHE A 27 1.67 -11.60 9.03
N VAL A 28 2.59 -12.45 8.65
CA VAL A 28 2.34 -13.76 8.02
C VAL A 28 3.02 -14.83 8.87
N PRO A 29 2.28 -15.80 9.42
CA PRO A 29 2.87 -16.87 10.21
C PRO A 29 3.58 -17.89 9.31
N THR A 30 4.74 -18.35 9.78
CA THR A 30 5.45 -19.50 9.24
C THR A 30 5.69 -20.53 10.34
N ARG A 31 6.22 -21.71 10.01
CA ARG A 31 6.54 -22.72 11.03
C ARG A 31 7.69 -22.32 11.95
N ILE A 32 8.54 -21.40 11.50
CA ILE A 32 9.75 -20.98 12.21
C ILE A 32 9.69 -19.55 12.76
N GLY A 33 8.56 -18.85 12.60
CA GLY A 33 8.38 -17.49 13.10
C GLY A 33 7.43 -16.66 12.28
N TRP A 34 7.55 -15.35 12.40
CA TRP A 34 6.70 -14.37 11.74
C TRP A 34 7.45 -13.63 10.65
N LEU A 35 6.82 -13.51 9.48
CA LEU A 35 7.26 -12.60 8.44
C LEU A 35 6.32 -11.39 8.43
N TYR A 36 6.87 -10.18 8.50
CA TYR A 36 6.11 -8.94 8.39
C TYR A 36 6.15 -8.43 6.96
N LEU A 37 5.00 -7.97 6.47
CA LEU A 37 4.83 -7.36 5.15
C LEU A 37 4.37 -5.92 5.36
N ALA A 38 5.20 -4.95 4.97
CA ALA A 38 4.80 -3.57 4.78
C ALA A 38 4.37 -3.38 3.33
N ALA A 39 3.25 -2.69 3.10
CA ALA A 39 2.75 -2.41 1.76
C ALA A 39 2.31 -0.96 1.63
N VAL A 40 2.49 -0.40 0.45
CA VAL A 40 2.00 0.91 0.01
C VAL A 40 1.10 0.69 -1.19
N LEU A 41 -0.14 1.15 -1.09
CA LEU A 41 -1.18 0.99 -2.10
C LEU A 41 -1.60 2.35 -2.64
N ASP A 42 -1.66 2.48 -3.96
CA ASP A 42 -2.27 3.65 -4.60
C ASP A 42 -3.80 3.57 -4.48
N LEU A 43 -4.38 4.58 -3.82
CA LEU A 43 -5.82 4.60 -3.54
C LEU A 43 -6.68 4.67 -4.80
N HIS A 44 -6.19 5.25 -5.89
CA HIS A 44 -6.92 5.39 -7.15
C HIS A 44 -6.98 4.08 -7.94
N THR A 45 -5.82 3.47 -8.17
CA THR A 45 -5.69 2.26 -8.99
C THR A 45 -5.82 0.96 -8.20
N ARG A 46 -5.79 1.03 -6.86
CA ARG A 46 -5.71 -0.13 -5.96
C ARG A 46 -4.44 -0.96 -6.13
N GLN A 47 -3.48 -0.48 -6.86
CA GLN A 47 -2.21 -1.17 -7.09
C GLN A 47 -1.30 -1.10 -5.87
N ILE A 48 -0.67 -2.21 -5.52
CA ILE A 48 0.44 -2.20 -4.57
C ILE A 48 1.65 -1.65 -5.31
N VAL A 49 2.04 -0.43 -4.98
CA VAL A 49 3.11 0.31 -5.64
C VAL A 49 4.46 0.12 -4.97
N GLY A 50 4.45 -0.23 -3.68
CA GLY A 50 5.65 -0.56 -2.93
C GLY A 50 5.37 -1.57 -1.82
N TRP A 51 6.33 -2.43 -1.54
CA TRP A 51 6.24 -3.40 -0.46
C TRP A 51 7.64 -3.82 0.01
N ALA A 52 7.71 -4.30 1.24
CA ALA A 52 8.91 -4.89 1.81
C ALA A 52 8.55 -5.98 2.80
N MET A 53 9.44 -6.95 2.97
CA MET A 53 9.27 -8.08 3.88
C MET A 53 10.45 -8.15 4.84
N GLY A 54 10.18 -8.43 6.12
CA GLY A 54 11.18 -8.51 7.16
C GLY A 54 10.72 -9.28 8.39
N GLU A 55 11.65 -9.51 9.29
CA GLU A 55 11.39 -10.26 10.52
C GLU A 55 10.94 -9.36 11.69
N ARG A 56 10.80 -8.06 11.44
CA ARG A 56 10.35 -7.06 12.43
C ARG A 56 9.45 -6.03 11.76
N ALA A 57 8.36 -5.67 12.46
CA ALA A 57 7.48 -4.56 12.07
C ALA A 57 8.07 -3.23 12.58
N ASP A 58 9.18 -2.80 12.02
CA ASP A 58 9.88 -1.59 12.44
C ASP A 58 9.84 -0.49 11.36
N GLN A 59 10.38 0.67 11.70
CA GLN A 59 10.48 1.81 10.78
C GLN A 59 11.29 1.48 9.53
N LYS A 60 12.32 0.63 9.62
CA LYS A 60 13.15 0.27 8.47
C LYS A 60 12.34 -0.51 7.42
N LEU A 61 11.44 -1.38 7.88
CA LEU A 61 10.53 -2.13 7.02
C LEU A 61 9.57 -1.19 6.28
N ALA A 62 8.93 -0.26 7.01
CA ALA A 62 8.04 0.74 6.41
C ALA A 62 8.79 1.62 5.39
N SER A 63 10.00 2.09 5.73
CA SER A 63 10.84 2.88 4.83
C SER A 63 11.27 2.12 3.57
N ALA A 64 11.53 0.82 3.67
CA ALA A 64 11.88 0.01 2.50
C ALA A 64 10.70 -0.08 1.52
N ALA A 65 9.46 -0.27 2.02
CA ALA A 65 8.26 -0.25 1.19
C ALA A 65 8.02 1.12 0.53
N LEU A 66 8.19 2.19 1.30
CA LEU A 66 8.07 3.56 0.78
C LEU A 66 9.09 3.85 -0.33
N ARG A 67 10.36 3.49 -0.13
CA ARG A 67 11.41 3.71 -1.15
C ARG A 67 11.11 2.97 -2.43
N MET A 68 10.67 1.70 -2.37
CA MET A 68 10.23 0.97 -3.55
C MET A 68 9.10 1.70 -4.27
N ALA A 69 8.10 2.22 -3.55
CA ALA A 69 7.01 2.98 -4.15
C ALA A 69 7.51 4.25 -4.84
N LEU A 70 8.39 5.01 -4.20
CA LEU A 70 9.00 6.24 -4.76
C LEU A 70 9.84 5.98 -6.01
N GLU A 71 10.61 4.89 -6.03
CA GLU A 71 11.40 4.49 -7.19
C GLU A 71 10.54 4.11 -8.40
N ARG A 72 9.42 3.42 -8.14
CA ARG A 72 8.51 2.94 -9.20
C ARG A 72 7.61 4.03 -9.76
N ARG A 73 7.16 4.98 -8.95
CA ARG A 73 5.99 5.83 -9.27
C ARG A 73 6.28 7.31 -9.39
N ARG A 74 7.23 7.86 -8.65
CA ARG A 74 7.58 9.30 -8.64
C ARG A 74 6.37 10.22 -8.47
N PRO A 75 5.63 10.14 -7.35
CA PRO A 75 4.43 10.94 -7.12
C PRO A 75 4.73 12.45 -7.19
N ALA A 76 3.73 13.23 -7.57
CA ALA A 76 3.86 14.69 -7.57
C ALA A 76 4.06 15.23 -6.15
N SER A 77 4.76 16.35 -6.03
CA SER A 77 4.87 17.05 -4.75
C SER A 77 3.47 17.42 -4.21
N GLY A 78 3.25 17.16 -2.93
CA GLY A 78 1.95 17.35 -2.28
C GLY A 78 1.04 16.14 -2.29
N ALA A 79 1.43 15.03 -2.93
CA ALA A 79 0.70 13.76 -2.81
C ALA A 79 0.60 13.31 -1.34
N ILE A 80 -0.51 12.70 -0.96
CA ILE A 80 -0.78 12.29 0.42
C ILE A 80 -0.27 10.88 0.65
N HIS A 81 0.47 10.68 1.75
CA HIS A 81 0.79 9.37 2.29
C HIS A 81 0.03 9.16 3.59
N HIS A 82 -0.94 8.26 3.59
CA HIS A 82 -1.80 7.95 4.72
C HIS A 82 -1.42 6.63 5.38
N SER A 83 -1.37 6.61 6.71
CA SER A 83 -1.07 5.41 7.51
C SER A 83 -1.85 5.42 8.83
N ASP A 84 -1.73 4.36 9.61
CA ASP A 84 -2.10 4.38 11.02
C ASP A 84 -1.12 5.24 11.85
N GLN A 85 -1.38 5.33 13.18
CA GLN A 85 -0.50 6.04 14.12
C GLN A 85 0.59 5.13 14.72
N GLY A 86 0.95 4.03 14.06
CA GLY A 86 1.99 3.12 14.50
C GLY A 86 3.34 3.82 14.69
N SER A 87 4.15 3.31 15.63
CA SER A 87 5.46 3.88 15.96
C SER A 87 6.41 3.92 14.77
N GLN A 88 6.29 2.99 13.82
CA GLN A 88 7.05 2.93 12.59
C GLN A 88 6.77 4.14 11.69
N TYR A 89 5.51 4.60 11.62
CA TYR A 89 5.07 5.73 10.79
C TYR A 89 5.24 7.08 11.49
N THR A 90 5.09 7.14 12.81
CA THR A 90 5.29 8.38 13.60
C THR A 90 6.75 8.68 13.91
N SER A 91 7.69 7.78 13.55
CA SER A 91 9.12 8.00 13.77
C SER A 91 9.64 9.21 13.01
N GLY A 92 10.54 9.97 13.63
CA GLY A 92 11.14 11.15 12.99
C GLY A 92 11.87 10.84 11.69
N ALA A 93 12.51 9.65 11.61
CA ALA A 93 13.20 9.22 10.39
C ALA A 93 12.22 8.98 9.22
N TYR A 94 11.11 8.29 9.47
CA TYR A 94 10.09 8.07 8.44
C TYR A 94 9.44 9.36 7.97
N GLN A 95 9.10 10.26 8.90
CA GLN A 95 8.53 11.57 8.58
C GLN A 95 9.51 12.45 7.78
N ALA A 96 10.81 12.35 8.05
CA ALA A 96 11.83 13.04 7.26
C ALA A 96 11.92 12.48 5.82
N GLU A 97 11.78 11.16 5.63
CA GLU A 97 11.72 10.54 4.30
C GLU A 97 10.50 11.03 3.50
N LEU A 98 9.30 11.07 4.11
CA LEU A 98 8.09 11.61 3.46
C LEU A 98 8.29 13.07 3.04
N LYS A 99 8.81 13.90 3.94
CA LYS A 99 9.09 15.31 3.66
C LYS A 99 10.11 15.49 2.53
N ALA A 100 11.19 14.71 2.53
CA ALA A 100 12.19 14.75 1.48
C ALA A 100 11.64 14.33 0.11
N ALA A 101 10.67 13.42 0.09
CA ALA A 101 9.94 13.02 -1.12
C ALA A 101 8.83 14.00 -1.54
N GLY A 102 8.60 15.08 -0.79
CA GLY A 102 7.52 16.04 -1.06
C GLY A 102 6.11 15.51 -0.74
N LEU A 103 6.01 14.43 0.05
CA LEU A 103 4.73 13.84 0.43
C LEU A 103 4.15 14.49 1.69
N GLN A 104 2.84 14.64 1.72
CA GLN A 104 2.10 15.09 2.90
C GLN A 104 1.74 13.88 3.77
N SER A 105 2.17 13.90 5.02
CA SER A 105 1.79 12.88 5.99
C SER A 105 0.36 13.06 6.45
N SER A 106 -0.42 11.98 6.40
CA SER A 106 -1.79 11.88 6.91
C SER A 106 -1.90 10.62 7.77
N MET A 107 -2.64 10.69 8.88
CA MET A 107 -2.79 9.54 9.78
C MET A 107 -4.23 9.30 10.17
N SER A 108 -4.60 8.03 10.27
CA SER A 108 -5.91 7.59 10.77
C SER A 108 -6.17 8.17 12.16
N ARG A 109 -7.42 8.52 12.44
CA ARG A 109 -7.82 8.94 13.77
C ARG A 109 -7.83 7.74 14.72
N LYS A 110 -7.43 7.94 15.95
CA LYS A 110 -7.44 6.88 16.97
C LYS A 110 -8.87 6.34 17.16
N GLY A 111 -9.02 5.02 17.04
CA GLY A 111 -10.31 4.35 17.21
C GLY A 111 -11.29 4.46 16.03
N MET A 112 -10.82 4.92 14.86
CA MET A 112 -11.61 4.98 13.62
C MET A 112 -11.08 3.96 12.60
N PRO A 113 -11.57 2.71 12.63
CA PRO A 113 -11.08 1.64 11.76
C PRO A 113 -11.30 1.95 10.27
N TYR A 114 -12.34 2.69 9.94
CA TYR A 114 -12.64 3.04 8.54
C TYR A 114 -11.56 3.88 7.87
N ASP A 115 -10.73 4.59 8.65
CA ASP A 115 -9.69 5.46 8.11
C ASP A 115 -8.57 4.71 7.39
N ASN A 116 -8.43 3.37 7.57
CA ASN A 116 -7.49 2.51 6.85
C ASN A 116 -8.17 1.29 6.17
N ALA A 117 -9.48 1.36 5.94
CA ALA A 117 -10.29 0.25 5.43
C ALA A 117 -9.77 -0.35 4.11
N VAL A 118 -9.11 0.45 3.27
CA VAL A 118 -8.57 -0.04 1.99
C VAL A 118 -7.40 -0.99 2.20
N MET A 119 -6.48 -0.67 3.13
CA MET A 119 -5.38 -1.57 3.48
C MET A 119 -5.88 -2.81 4.21
N GLU A 120 -6.87 -2.65 5.10
CA GLU A 120 -7.52 -3.79 5.75
C GLU A 120 -8.17 -4.74 4.72
N SER A 121 -8.81 -4.20 3.69
CA SER A 121 -9.39 -4.98 2.59
C SER A 121 -8.31 -5.73 1.80
N PHE A 122 -7.18 -5.09 1.49
CA PHE A 122 -6.06 -5.74 0.83
C PHE A 122 -5.51 -6.90 1.68
N PHE A 123 -5.23 -6.66 2.96
CA PHE A 123 -4.71 -7.70 3.84
C PHE A 123 -5.72 -8.82 4.11
N SER A 124 -7.01 -8.51 4.16
CA SER A 124 -8.05 -9.53 4.25
C SER A 124 -8.05 -10.44 3.03
N SER A 125 -7.97 -9.85 1.81
CA SER A 125 -7.86 -10.62 0.56
C SER A 125 -6.61 -11.50 0.55
N LEU A 126 -5.45 -10.95 0.91
CA LEU A 126 -4.19 -11.68 1.03
C LEU A 126 -4.32 -12.89 1.98
N LYS A 127 -4.95 -12.68 3.14
CA LYS A 127 -5.14 -13.75 4.13
C LYS A 127 -6.10 -14.82 3.62
N GLN A 128 -7.23 -14.44 3.06
CA GLN A 128 -8.24 -15.35 2.57
C GLN A 128 -7.79 -16.12 1.33
N GLU A 129 -7.07 -15.48 0.42
CA GLU A 129 -6.70 -16.06 -0.88
C GLU A 129 -5.36 -16.82 -0.83
N LEU A 130 -4.49 -16.53 0.13
CA LEU A 130 -3.18 -17.15 0.26
C LEU A 130 -2.91 -17.72 1.65
N THR A 131 -2.78 -16.87 2.68
CA THR A 131 -2.12 -17.29 3.92
C THR A 131 -2.97 -18.19 4.81
N HIS A 132 -4.28 -18.23 4.65
CA HIS A 132 -5.16 -19.19 5.36
C HIS A 132 -5.11 -20.59 4.75
N HIS A 133 -4.67 -20.73 3.51
CA HIS A 133 -4.61 -22.01 2.80
C HIS A 133 -3.23 -22.65 2.79
N VAL A 134 -2.19 -21.88 3.10
CA VAL A 134 -0.80 -22.34 3.05
C VAL A 134 -0.15 -22.17 4.40
N ARG A 135 0.47 -23.24 4.91
CA ARG A 135 1.37 -23.18 6.07
C ARG A 135 2.81 -23.14 5.56
N PHE A 136 3.36 -21.95 5.46
CA PHE A 136 4.74 -21.76 5.01
C PHE A 136 5.72 -22.48 5.95
N THR A 137 6.64 -23.22 5.36
CA THR A 137 7.66 -23.98 6.12
C THR A 137 8.72 -23.04 6.71
N ASP A 138 9.10 -22.03 5.94
CA ASP A 138 10.11 -21.06 6.32
C ASP A 138 9.79 -19.66 5.77
N LEU A 139 10.70 -18.71 6.05
CA LEU A 139 10.55 -17.32 5.64
C LEU A 139 10.74 -17.14 4.12
N ASP A 140 11.58 -17.97 3.48
CA ASP A 140 11.89 -17.82 2.05
C ASP A 140 10.73 -18.33 1.19
N GLU A 141 10.09 -19.42 1.57
CA GLU A 141 8.85 -19.87 0.93
C GLU A 141 7.77 -18.78 1.05
N ALA A 142 7.60 -18.21 2.25
CA ALA A 142 6.64 -17.14 2.46
C ALA A 142 6.95 -15.91 1.59
N ARG A 143 8.22 -15.50 1.48
CA ARG A 143 8.66 -14.39 0.61
C ARG A 143 8.33 -14.64 -0.85
N CYS A 144 8.64 -15.81 -1.37
CA CYS A 144 8.34 -16.16 -2.76
C CYS A 144 6.83 -16.13 -3.04
N LYS A 145 6.02 -16.74 -2.18
CA LYS A 145 4.56 -16.78 -2.36
C LYS A 145 3.90 -15.41 -2.23
N LEU A 146 4.36 -14.57 -1.32
CA LEU A 146 3.88 -13.19 -1.18
C LEU A 146 4.29 -12.33 -2.39
N PHE A 147 5.50 -12.49 -2.90
CA PHE A 147 5.93 -11.85 -4.14
C PHE A 147 5.01 -12.20 -5.30
N ASP A 148 4.77 -13.50 -5.53
CA ASP A 148 3.88 -13.98 -6.60
C ASP A 148 2.46 -13.46 -6.41
N TYR A 149 1.97 -13.45 -5.17
CA TYR A 149 0.64 -12.93 -4.87
C TYR A 149 0.53 -11.44 -5.22
N ILE A 150 1.47 -10.61 -4.81
CA ILE A 150 1.42 -9.15 -5.04
C ILE A 150 1.65 -8.82 -6.51
N GLU A 151 2.78 -9.28 -7.07
CA GLU A 151 3.23 -8.82 -8.39
C GLU A 151 2.54 -9.54 -9.55
N VAL A 152 2.24 -10.83 -9.40
CA VAL A 152 1.66 -11.61 -10.50
C VAL A 152 0.15 -11.70 -10.41
N PHE A 153 -0.40 -11.93 -9.21
CA PHE A 153 -1.83 -12.14 -9.03
C PHE A 153 -2.58 -10.84 -8.70
N TYR A 154 -2.31 -10.21 -7.55
CA TYR A 154 -3.08 -9.07 -7.07
C TYR A 154 -3.03 -7.88 -8.05
N ASN A 155 -1.85 -7.43 -8.42
CA ASN A 155 -1.70 -6.27 -9.29
C ASN A 155 -2.16 -6.53 -10.73
N ARG A 156 -1.97 -7.76 -11.27
CA ARG A 156 -2.14 -8.03 -12.71
C ARG A 156 -3.36 -8.87 -13.09
N LYS A 157 -3.88 -9.69 -12.16
CA LYS A 157 -4.94 -10.66 -12.49
C LYS A 157 -6.19 -10.52 -11.62
N ARG A 158 -6.03 -10.17 -10.34
CA ARG A 158 -7.14 -10.10 -9.41
C ARG A 158 -8.11 -8.99 -9.82
N LEU A 159 -9.39 -9.38 -10.00
CA LEU A 159 -10.44 -8.44 -10.38
C LEU A 159 -10.98 -7.70 -9.15
N HIS A 160 -11.19 -6.39 -9.28
CA HIS A 160 -11.71 -5.53 -8.24
C HIS A 160 -13.05 -4.93 -8.65
N SER A 161 -14.09 -5.15 -7.84
CA SER A 161 -15.43 -4.59 -8.10
C SER A 161 -15.42 -3.05 -8.16
N THR A 162 -14.60 -2.41 -7.30
CA THR A 162 -14.43 -0.94 -7.28
C THR A 162 -13.74 -0.38 -8.53
N LEU A 163 -13.10 -1.23 -9.33
CA LEU A 163 -12.43 -0.89 -10.59
C LEU A 163 -13.23 -1.41 -11.82
N GLY A 164 -14.53 -1.66 -11.67
CA GLY A 164 -15.33 -2.22 -12.75
C GLY A 164 -14.90 -3.63 -13.15
N TYR A 165 -14.53 -4.46 -12.18
CA TYR A 165 -14.02 -5.82 -12.39
C TYR A 165 -12.79 -5.89 -13.30
N GLN A 166 -11.91 -4.92 -13.17
CA GLN A 166 -10.58 -4.93 -13.79
C GLN A 166 -9.49 -5.20 -12.76
N SER A 167 -8.34 -5.68 -13.20
CA SER A 167 -7.17 -5.72 -12.33
C SER A 167 -6.57 -4.32 -12.18
N PRO A 168 -5.83 -4.03 -11.09
CA PRO A 168 -5.19 -2.74 -10.89
C PRO A 168 -4.36 -2.28 -12.09
N SER A 169 -3.52 -3.16 -12.64
CA SER A 169 -2.67 -2.82 -13.80
C SER A 169 -3.49 -2.57 -15.07
N THR A 170 -4.55 -3.35 -15.33
CA THR A 170 -5.43 -3.14 -16.48
C THR A 170 -6.18 -1.81 -16.35
N TYR A 171 -6.72 -1.53 -15.17
CA TYR A 171 -7.42 -0.27 -14.91
C TYR A 171 -6.52 0.95 -15.14
N GLU A 172 -5.28 0.91 -14.66
CA GLU A 172 -4.31 1.98 -14.85
C GLU A 172 -3.98 2.18 -16.34
N ALA A 173 -3.68 1.10 -17.07
CA ALA A 173 -3.37 1.17 -18.50
C ALA A 173 -4.52 1.79 -19.32
N CYS A 174 -5.77 1.41 -19.04
CA CYS A 174 -6.94 1.99 -19.71
C CYS A 174 -7.07 3.49 -19.43
N ARG A 175 -6.75 3.96 -18.22
CA ARG A 175 -6.83 5.39 -17.87
C ARG A 175 -5.75 6.22 -18.55
N LEU A 176 -4.53 5.71 -18.62
CA LEU A 176 -3.44 6.39 -19.33
C LEU A 176 -3.79 6.61 -20.82
N THR A 177 -4.32 5.58 -21.49
CA THR A 177 -4.75 5.69 -22.88
C THR A 177 -5.87 6.72 -23.09
N GLN A 178 -6.81 6.81 -22.14
CA GLN A 178 -7.91 7.80 -22.22
C GLN A 178 -7.41 9.24 -22.00
N SER A 179 -6.41 9.45 -21.18
CA SER A 179 -5.83 10.78 -20.93
C SER A 179 -5.02 11.29 -22.14
N GLU A 180 -4.40 10.40 -22.92
CA GLU A 180 -3.66 10.73 -24.14
C GLU A 180 -4.58 11.04 -25.35
N THR A 181 -5.80 10.52 -25.34
CA THR A 181 -6.76 10.70 -26.44
C THR A 181 -7.74 11.86 -26.21
N ALA A 182 -7.73 12.50 -25.05
CA ALA A 182 -8.54 13.68 -24.79
C ALA A 182 -7.97 14.89 -25.56
N PRO A 183 -8.72 15.54 -26.48
CA PRO A 183 -8.24 16.72 -27.19
C PRO A 183 -7.97 17.83 -26.18
N ALA A 184 -6.82 18.50 -26.31
CA ALA A 184 -6.52 19.71 -25.57
C ALA A 184 -7.60 20.76 -25.85
N ALA A 185 -8.33 21.17 -24.82
CA ALA A 185 -9.35 22.21 -24.89
C ALA A 185 -8.73 23.60 -24.88
#